data_ee0bf978a9c55dab66bc8a1db52423c9
#
_entry.id   ee0bf978a9c55dab66bc8a1db52423c9
#
_cell.length_a   1.000
_cell.length_b   1.000
_cell.length_c   1.000
_cell.angle_alpha   90.00
_cell.angle_beta   90.00
_cell.angle_gamma   90.00
#
_symmetry.space_group_name_H-M   'P 1'
#
loop_
_entity.id
_entity.type
_entity.pdbx_description
1 polymer ?
#
loop_
_entity_poly.entity_id
_entity_poly.type
_entity_poly.pdbx_seq_one_letter_code
_entity_poly.pdbx_strand_id
1 'polypeptide(L)'
;VLTALGSGLVCGASPASVSGVVSDSAGVPQIGAQVQLLRPDLTVIASVYTDSRGRYVISTVMPGRYAVKAMGAWFLPSLRENVRVHANTVVNLTLNSLYEAMQWLPAEPRASDSQKDDWAWTLRSAANRPLLRWLEDGPLVVADDGSGTHPRLKARLMATGQEGAFSESGERISAAVEETPSNSRELLARVDFDPSTNAGMESMLGFRQDLGFAGSVQSVAAFALQPEETSGDATGLDEVAVRAWETIHLGDKFKVEAGSSEVLARLSSASPQTVTAVLPYASIDWRDGNSAIRYRITTSLPGAAGADDSEVRSWLPALSAREGEPAIEHGLHQELGWERRTDLSGVAVLVFADRIDNPVIEAMSHFAAGSPNSSAVLLDPVSGLIHAAGPKFSTAGMAASFEHRLPGGNHLRMNYANGDALVLSGSTPQKAPLAQLLSGVYPRRAQTYTLSLSGTLDGTKTRWRASYRWQPEDTITQVAPFTVDSAMPWLGLRLRQPIRLCSSGCAGLQALFEMNNLLAQGYRPYLLNDGSLLIFAQNQRSFHGGLAFTF
;
A
#
# COMPACT_ATOMS: atom_id res chain seq x y z
N VAL A 1 56.64 8.95 -48.04
CA VAL A 1 55.32 9.10 -47.49
C VAL A 1 54.81 7.72 -47.12
N LEU A 2 54.91 7.33 -45.85
CA LEU A 2 54.36 6.08 -45.31
C LEU A 2 53.00 6.38 -44.66
N THR A 3 51.96 5.82 -45.16
CA THR A 3 50.65 5.77 -44.53
C THR A 3 50.55 4.51 -43.66
N ALA A 4 50.51 4.69 -42.32
CA ALA A 4 50.25 3.62 -41.38
C ALA A 4 48.73 3.47 -41.22
N LEU A 5 48.15 2.35 -41.69
CA LEU A 5 46.81 1.90 -41.38
C LEU A 5 46.78 1.33 -39.96
N GLY A 6 46.22 2.09 -39.04
CA GLY A 6 45.89 1.62 -37.67
C GLY A 6 44.62 0.76 -37.70
N SER A 7 44.77 -0.55 -37.64
CA SER A 7 43.65 -1.50 -37.41
C SER A 7 43.21 -1.38 -35.96
N GLY A 8 42.11 -0.67 -35.74
CA GLY A 8 41.43 -0.65 -34.45
C GLY A 8 40.84 -2.03 -34.14
N LEU A 9 41.44 -2.75 -33.20
CA LEU A 9 40.85 -3.96 -32.60
C LEU A 9 39.54 -3.56 -31.87
N VAL A 10 38.41 -3.79 -32.50
CA VAL A 10 37.12 -3.79 -31.82
C VAL A 10 37.12 -5.01 -30.91
N CYS A 11 37.36 -4.79 -29.62
CA CYS A 11 37.24 -5.80 -28.60
C CYS A 11 35.72 -6.10 -28.43
N GLY A 12 35.21 -7.03 -29.23
CA GLY A 12 33.84 -7.54 -29.10
C GLY A 12 33.74 -8.26 -27.73
N ALA A 13 32.93 -7.77 -26.83
CA ALA A 13 32.64 -8.48 -25.59
C ALA A 13 32.12 -9.87 -25.92
N SER A 14 32.81 -10.90 -25.45
CA SER A 14 32.37 -12.29 -25.63
C SER A 14 30.99 -12.49 -24.97
N PRO A 15 30.03 -13.10 -25.64
CA PRO A 15 28.74 -13.37 -25.08
C PRO A 15 28.87 -14.26 -23.84
N ALA A 16 28.25 -13.83 -22.74
CA ALA A 16 28.18 -14.59 -21.50
C ALA A 16 26.97 -15.51 -21.48
N SER A 17 26.93 -16.43 -20.54
CA SER A 17 25.76 -17.27 -20.29
C SER A 17 25.39 -17.29 -18.81
N VAL A 18 24.10 -17.47 -18.54
CA VAL A 18 23.58 -17.70 -17.20
C VAL A 18 22.97 -19.09 -17.17
N SER A 19 23.44 -19.92 -16.25
CA SER A 19 22.97 -21.29 -16.11
C SER A 19 22.73 -21.60 -14.64
N GLY A 20 22.02 -22.68 -14.35
CA GLY A 20 21.81 -23.10 -12.97
C GLY A 20 20.80 -24.23 -12.85
N VAL A 21 20.44 -24.52 -11.62
CA VAL A 21 19.43 -25.52 -11.26
C VAL A 21 18.32 -24.82 -10.48
N VAL A 22 17.09 -25.17 -10.81
CA VAL A 22 15.91 -24.81 -10.02
C VAL A 22 15.48 -26.04 -9.25
N SER A 23 15.44 -25.95 -7.95
CA SER A 23 14.98 -27.02 -7.04
C SER A 23 13.91 -26.50 -6.08
N ASP A 24 13.15 -27.36 -5.47
CA ASP A 24 12.33 -27.01 -4.31
C ASP A 24 13.17 -26.93 -3.02
N SER A 25 12.53 -26.63 -1.89
CA SER A 25 13.15 -26.56 -0.58
C SER A 25 13.72 -27.90 -0.08
N ALA A 26 13.18 -29.03 -0.56
CA ALA A 26 13.68 -30.37 -0.29
C ALA A 26 14.88 -30.75 -1.20
N GLY A 27 15.28 -29.87 -2.11
CA GLY A 27 16.36 -30.09 -3.06
C GLY A 27 15.95 -30.90 -4.30
N VAL A 28 14.66 -31.16 -4.50
CA VAL A 28 14.17 -31.88 -5.67
C VAL A 28 14.18 -30.97 -6.88
N PRO A 29 14.86 -31.35 -8.00
CA PRO A 29 14.90 -30.54 -9.21
C PRO A 29 13.51 -30.33 -9.82
N GLN A 30 13.17 -29.11 -10.15
CA GLN A 30 11.87 -28.74 -10.71
C GLN A 30 11.92 -28.69 -12.23
N ILE A 31 11.22 -29.64 -12.86
CA ILE A 31 11.07 -29.70 -14.34
C ILE A 31 10.01 -28.71 -14.81
N GLY A 32 10.24 -28.05 -15.94
CA GLY A 32 9.28 -27.13 -16.55
C GLY A 32 9.09 -25.83 -15.78
N ALA A 33 9.96 -25.52 -14.83
CA ALA A 33 9.97 -24.21 -14.20
C ALA A 33 10.43 -23.15 -15.20
N GLN A 34 9.70 -22.07 -15.32
CA GLN A 34 10.05 -20.95 -16.19
C GLN A 34 11.11 -20.10 -15.50
N VAL A 35 12.25 -19.88 -16.15
CA VAL A 35 13.31 -19.01 -15.69
C VAL A 35 13.42 -17.81 -16.62
N GLN A 36 13.32 -16.62 -16.03
CA GLN A 36 13.41 -15.34 -16.74
C GLN A 36 14.67 -14.61 -16.32
N LEU A 37 15.40 -14.07 -17.29
CA LEU A 37 16.48 -13.12 -17.07
C LEU A 37 15.93 -11.72 -17.27
N LEU A 38 16.10 -10.88 -16.27
CA LEU A 38 15.57 -9.52 -16.24
C LEU A 38 16.71 -8.52 -16.13
N ARG A 39 16.56 -7.36 -16.77
CA ARG A 39 17.40 -6.19 -16.47
C ARG A 39 17.08 -5.66 -15.07
N PRO A 40 17.89 -4.75 -14.53
CA PRO A 40 17.59 -4.06 -13.28
C PRO A 40 16.21 -3.36 -13.28
N ASP A 41 15.74 -2.97 -14.45
CA ASP A 41 14.42 -2.39 -14.73
C ASP A 41 13.28 -3.44 -14.84
N LEU A 42 13.56 -4.69 -14.48
CA LEU A 42 12.66 -5.83 -14.55
C LEU A 42 12.14 -6.16 -15.98
N THR A 43 12.68 -5.56 -17.01
CA THR A 43 12.38 -5.97 -18.39
C THR A 43 12.90 -7.38 -18.65
N VAL A 44 12.02 -8.28 -19.07
CA VAL A 44 12.42 -9.64 -19.44
C VAL A 44 13.24 -9.63 -20.73
N ILE A 45 14.49 -10.10 -20.64
CA ILE A 45 15.40 -10.20 -21.80
C ILE A 45 15.32 -11.58 -22.42
N ALA A 46 15.21 -12.61 -21.59
CA ALA A 46 15.15 -13.99 -22.04
C ALA A 46 14.29 -14.81 -21.08
N SER A 47 13.63 -15.83 -21.61
CA SER A 47 12.83 -16.78 -20.85
C SER A 47 13.11 -18.18 -21.36
N VAL A 48 13.40 -19.10 -20.45
CA VAL A 48 13.68 -20.52 -20.73
C VAL A 48 12.94 -21.39 -19.72
N TYR A 49 12.81 -22.68 -20.05
CA TYR A 49 12.24 -23.67 -19.13
C TYR A 49 13.33 -24.64 -18.68
N THR A 50 13.20 -25.14 -17.45
CA THR A 50 14.10 -26.13 -16.90
C THR A 50 13.87 -27.52 -17.52
N ASP A 51 14.93 -28.28 -17.68
CA ASP A 51 14.92 -29.68 -18.16
C ASP A 51 14.47 -30.66 -17.06
N SER A 52 14.50 -31.97 -17.37
CA SER A 52 14.14 -33.05 -16.44
C SER A 52 15.02 -33.14 -15.18
N ARG A 53 16.13 -32.42 -15.15
CA ARG A 53 17.05 -32.33 -14.01
C ARG A 53 17.01 -30.95 -13.35
N GLY A 54 15.98 -30.15 -13.65
CA GLY A 54 15.82 -28.79 -13.14
C GLY A 54 16.86 -27.80 -13.69
N ARG A 55 17.63 -28.14 -14.72
CA ARG A 55 18.70 -27.29 -15.26
C ARG A 55 18.15 -26.32 -16.29
N TYR A 56 18.70 -25.12 -16.29
CA TYR A 56 18.44 -24.10 -17.32
C TYR A 56 19.73 -23.46 -17.81
N VAL A 57 19.69 -22.96 -19.04
CA VAL A 57 20.80 -22.21 -19.66
C VAL A 57 20.21 -21.08 -20.50
N ILE A 58 20.64 -19.87 -20.23
CA ILE A 58 20.36 -18.68 -21.03
C ILE A 58 21.67 -18.28 -21.68
N SER A 59 21.77 -18.45 -22.97
CA SER A 59 22.95 -18.15 -23.77
C SER A 59 22.92 -16.72 -24.32
N THR A 60 24.07 -16.22 -24.76
CA THR A 60 24.18 -14.96 -25.51
C THR A 60 23.75 -13.73 -24.70
N VAL A 61 24.10 -13.71 -23.42
CA VAL A 61 23.83 -12.58 -22.53
C VAL A 61 24.99 -11.60 -22.60
N MET A 62 24.70 -10.31 -22.71
CA MET A 62 25.75 -9.29 -22.60
C MET A 62 26.23 -9.19 -21.15
N PRO A 63 27.55 -8.99 -20.89
CA PRO A 63 28.03 -8.73 -19.53
C PRO A 63 27.32 -7.54 -18.91
N GLY A 64 26.88 -7.69 -17.65
CA GLY A 64 26.09 -6.66 -16.96
C GLY A 64 25.50 -7.14 -15.64
N ARG A 65 24.63 -6.32 -15.07
CA ARG A 65 23.84 -6.67 -13.88
C ARG A 65 22.44 -7.06 -14.30
N TYR A 66 21.93 -8.14 -13.71
CA TYR A 66 20.65 -8.74 -14.04
C TYR A 66 19.95 -9.26 -12.78
N ALA A 67 18.68 -9.54 -12.91
CA ALA A 67 17.93 -10.37 -11.97
C ALA A 67 17.50 -11.67 -12.66
N VAL A 68 17.43 -12.76 -11.91
CA VAL A 68 16.97 -14.07 -12.41
C VAL A 68 15.75 -14.47 -11.60
N LYS A 69 14.62 -14.68 -12.27
CA LYS A 69 13.35 -15.08 -11.68
C LYS A 69 12.99 -16.48 -12.12
N ALA A 70 12.67 -17.35 -11.17
CA ALA A 70 12.11 -18.68 -11.46
C ALA A 70 10.66 -18.77 -11.00
N MET A 71 9.82 -19.39 -11.81
CA MET A 71 8.40 -19.63 -11.54
C MET A 71 8.06 -21.08 -11.86
N GLY A 72 7.35 -21.74 -10.96
CA GLY A 72 6.85 -23.10 -11.12
C GLY A 72 5.39 -23.20 -10.73
N ALA A 73 4.65 -24.15 -11.32
CA ALA A 73 3.29 -24.44 -10.88
C ALA A 73 3.33 -24.89 -9.40
N TRP A 74 2.46 -24.29 -8.58
CA TRP A 74 2.32 -24.56 -7.15
C TRP A 74 3.46 -24.05 -6.25
N PHE A 75 4.42 -23.30 -6.80
CA PHE A 75 5.53 -22.71 -6.06
C PHE A 75 5.47 -21.19 -6.06
N LEU A 76 5.98 -20.61 -5.00
CA LEU A 76 6.22 -19.17 -4.94
C LEU A 76 7.37 -18.81 -5.89
N PRO A 77 7.24 -17.74 -6.70
CA PRO A 77 8.33 -17.28 -7.54
C PRO A 77 9.58 -16.95 -6.72
N SER A 78 10.72 -17.44 -7.16
CA SER A 78 12.02 -17.11 -6.60
C SER A 78 12.70 -16.08 -7.46
N LEU A 79 13.16 -14.97 -6.87
CA LEU A 79 13.88 -13.90 -7.54
C LEU A 79 15.26 -13.73 -6.89
N ARG A 80 16.30 -13.72 -7.71
CA ARG A 80 17.65 -13.39 -7.30
C ARG A 80 18.12 -12.14 -8.04
N GLU A 81 18.22 -11.07 -7.31
CA GLU A 81 18.62 -9.77 -7.82
C GLU A 81 20.13 -9.57 -7.81
N ASN A 82 20.61 -8.52 -8.47
CA ASN A 82 21.99 -8.08 -8.49
C ASN A 82 23.00 -9.14 -8.97
N VAL A 83 22.58 -10.00 -9.88
CA VAL A 83 23.44 -11.04 -10.49
C VAL A 83 24.40 -10.37 -11.48
N ARG A 84 25.69 -10.39 -11.18
CA ARG A 84 26.74 -9.89 -12.08
C ARG A 84 27.13 -10.97 -13.08
N VAL A 85 26.84 -10.74 -14.35
CA VAL A 85 27.16 -11.63 -15.45
C VAL A 85 28.39 -11.08 -16.17
N HIS A 86 29.52 -11.78 -16.06
CA HIS A 86 30.77 -11.41 -16.74
C HIS A 86 31.20 -12.46 -17.77
N ALA A 87 30.89 -13.72 -17.50
CA ALA A 87 31.19 -14.89 -18.33
C ALA A 87 30.08 -15.93 -18.08
N ASN A 88 30.44 -17.20 -17.98
CA ASN A 88 29.51 -18.25 -17.58
C ASN A 88 29.18 -18.11 -16.09
N THR A 89 27.99 -17.60 -15.79
CA THR A 89 27.54 -17.35 -14.42
C THR A 89 26.56 -18.40 -14.01
N VAL A 90 26.78 -19.03 -12.84
CA VAL A 90 25.89 -20.06 -12.30
C VAL A 90 24.99 -19.44 -11.22
N VAL A 91 23.69 -19.55 -11.40
CA VAL A 91 22.67 -19.06 -10.47
C VAL A 91 21.69 -20.18 -10.15
N ASN A 92 21.77 -20.74 -8.96
CA ASN A 92 20.80 -21.73 -8.49
C ASN A 92 19.66 -21.02 -7.78
N LEU A 93 18.43 -21.49 -8.02
CA LEU A 93 17.21 -20.92 -7.47
C LEU A 93 16.43 -21.99 -6.72
N THR A 94 15.88 -21.63 -5.57
CA THR A 94 15.02 -22.50 -4.79
C THR A 94 13.59 -22.00 -4.83
N LEU A 95 12.66 -22.84 -5.22
CA LEU A 95 11.23 -22.57 -5.20
C LEU A 95 10.64 -23.14 -3.91
N ASN A 96 9.98 -22.30 -3.14
CA ASN A 96 9.28 -22.72 -1.93
C ASN A 96 7.80 -22.92 -2.25
N SER A 97 7.20 -24.01 -1.78
CA SER A 97 5.77 -24.19 -1.89
C SER A 97 5.04 -23.29 -0.90
N LEU A 98 3.81 -22.89 -1.25
CA LEU A 98 2.96 -22.12 -0.33
C LEU A 98 2.74 -22.87 0.98
N TYR A 99 2.70 -24.19 0.93
CA TYR A 99 2.51 -25.07 2.07
C TYR A 99 3.73 -25.08 3.01
N GLU A 100 4.95 -25.03 2.47
CA GLU A 100 6.19 -24.99 3.27
C GLU A 100 6.38 -23.63 3.94
N ALA A 101 6.03 -22.56 3.26
CA ALA A 101 6.02 -21.23 3.88
C ALA A 101 5.05 -21.16 5.08
N MET A 102 4.00 -21.98 5.08
CA MET A 102 3.06 -22.11 6.21
C MET A 102 3.55 -23.06 7.32
N GLN A 103 4.44 -24.02 7.02
CA GLN A 103 4.94 -24.98 8.00
C GLN A 103 6.06 -24.46 8.93
N TRP A 104 6.67 -23.34 8.62
CA TRP A 104 7.72 -22.73 9.46
C TRP A 104 7.17 -22.04 10.71
N LEU A 105 5.87 -22.18 10.98
CA LEU A 105 5.21 -21.66 12.17
C LEU A 105 5.01 -22.77 13.21
N PRO A 106 5.60 -22.68 14.43
CA PRO A 106 5.45 -23.73 15.45
C PRO A 106 4.01 -23.80 15.99
N ALA A 107 3.51 -25.01 16.12
CA ALA A 107 2.18 -25.32 16.60
C ALA A 107 2.19 -25.65 18.11
N GLU A 108 1.33 -24.97 18.91
CA GLU A 108 0.66 -25.58 20.07
C GLU A 108 -0.49 -24.71 20.62
N PRO A 109 -1.55 -25.32 21.22
CA PRO A 109 -2.85 -24.67 21.35
C PRO A 109 -3.16 -24.12 22.74
N ARG A 110 -3.96 -23.06 22.84
CA ARG A 110 -5.04 -22.93 23.83
C ARG A 110 -5.87 -21.65 23.83
N ALA A 111 -7.18 -21.91 23.99
CA ALA A 111 -8.26 -21.21 24.69
C ALA A 111 -8.68 -19.80 24.25
N SER A 112 -9.93 -19.79 23.89
CA SER A 112 -10.78 -18.65 23.53
C SER A 112 -10.78 -17.54 24.57
N ASP A 113 -10.43 -16.33 24.13
CA ASP A 113 -11.09 -15.13 24.60
C ASP A 113 -11.81 -14.51 23.40
N SER A 114 -13.12 -14.38 23.57
CA SER A 114 -13.96 -13.71 22.60
C SER A 114 -13.61 -12.22 22.62
N GLN A 115 -12.61 -11.84 21.82
CA GLN A 115 -12.53 -10.46 21.40
C GLN A 115 -13.85 -10.13 20.73
N LYS A 116 -14.53 -9.11 21.19
CA LYS A 116 -15.57 -8.42 20.42
C LYS A 116 -14.87 -8.01 19.14
N ASP A 117 -14.95 -8.90 18.19
CA ASP A 117 -14.43 -8.70 16.87
C ASP A 117 -15.10 -7.47 16.33
N ASP A 118 -14.30 -6.51 15.99
CA ASP A 118 -14.76 -5.32 15.31
C ASP A 118 -15.21 -5.73 13.91
N TRP A 119 -16.38 -6.38 13.85
CA TRP A 119 -17.15 -6.67 12.64
C TRP A 119 -17.64 -5.39 12.00
N ALA A 120 -17.09 -4.26 12.39
CA ALA A 120 -17.34 -3.00 11.75
C ALA A 120 -16.81 -3.01 10.33
N TRP A 121 -17.24 -4.01 9.55
CA TRP A 121 -17.23 -3.92 8.13
C TRP A 121 -18.38 -3.01 7.73
N THR A 122 -18.10 -1.77 7.72
CA THR A 122 -18.85 -0.78 6.98
C THR A 122 -18.00 -0.49 5.75
N LEU A 123 -18.62 -0.26 4.63
CA LEU A 123 -18.03 0.50 3.53
C LEU A 123 -17.62 1.86 4.12
N ARG A 124 -16.46 1.86 4.76
CA ARG A 124 -16.04 2.99 5.58
C ARG A 124 -15.42 4.01 4.68
N SER A 125 -16.02 5.17 4.63
CA SER A 125 -15.33 6.36 4.15
C SER A 125 -14.13 6.68 5.03
N ALA A 126 -13.16 7.41 4.49
CA ALA A 126 -12.13 8.03 5.29
C ALA A 126 -12.71 8.85 6.46
N ALA A 127 -13.96 9.32 6.33
CA ALA A 127 -14.72 10.01 7.34
C ALA A 127 -15.13 9.16 8.55
N ASN A 128 -15.29 7.85 8.38
CA ASN A 128 -15.76 6.93 9.42
C ASN A 128 -14.63 6.13 10.07
N ARG A 129 -13.38 6.54 9.94
CA ARG A 129 -12.28 5.87 10.63
C ARG A 129 -12.34 6.23 12.11
N PRO A 130 -12.33 5.25 13.03
CA PRO A 130 -12.16 5.54 14.45
C PRO A 130 -10.85 6.31 14.67
N LEU A 131 -10.86 7.30 15.55
CA LEU A 131 -9.68 8.10 15.86
C LEU A 131 -8.49 7.23 16.31
N LEU A 132 -8.75 6.12 16.96
CA LEU A 132 -7.79 5.26 17.65
C LEU A 132 -7.62 3.88 16.99
N ARG A 133 -8.00 3.74 15.73
CA ARG A 133 -8.02 2.44 15.05
C ARG A 133 -6.70 1.67 15.08
N TRP A 134 -5.58 2.37 15.00
CA TRP A 134 -4.27 1.72 15.01
C TRP A 134 -3.86 1.20 16.40
N LEU A 135 -4.41 1.74 17.49
CA LEU A 135 -4.27 1.20 18.83
C LEU A 135 -5.20 0.01 19.08
N GLU A 136 -6.37 0.00 18.42
CA GLU A 136 -7.29 -1.13 18.46
C GLU A 136 -6.80 -2.33 17.63
N ASP A 137 -6.15 -2.09 16.50
CA ASP A 137 -5.54 -3.13 15.67
C ASP A 137 -4.21 -3.66 16.25
N GLY A 138 -3.63 -2.96 17.21
CA GLY A 138 -2.52 -3.45 18.01
C GLY A 138 -3.02 -4.61 18.88
N PRO A 139 -2.22 -5.66 19.12
CA PRO A 139 -2.53 -6.63 20.14
C PRO A 139 -2.40 -5.94 21.48
N LEU A 140 -3.42 -5.31 21.94
CA LEU A 140 -3.62 -4.99 23.30
C LEU A 140 -3.77 -6.28 24.09
N VAL A 141 -2.68 -6.81 24.50
CA VAL A 141 -2.68 -7.59 25.74
C VAL A 141 -2.29 -6.63 26.83
N VAL A 142 -3.16 -5.71 27.13
CA VAL A 142 -3.29 -5.30 28.52
C VAL A 142 -3.87 -6.53 29.19
N ALA A 143 -3.10 -7.19 30.01
CA ALA A 143 -3.64 -8.16 30.93
C ALA A 143 -4.77 -7.45 31.66
N ASP A 144 -6.00 -7.85 31.39
CA ASP A 144 -7.15 -7.46 32.18
C ASP A 144 -6.90 -8.11 33.56
N ASP A 145 -6.42 -7.33 34.50
CA ASP A 145 -6.22 -7.75 35.89
C ASP A 145 -7.54 -7.83 36.64
N GLY A 146 -8.66 -7.76 35.91
CA GLY A 146 -10.00 -7.84 36.49
C GLY A 146 -10.39 -6.62 37.32
N SER A 147 -9.58 -5.55 37.35
CA SER A 147 -9.83 -4.37 38.20
C SER A 147 -10.73 -3.32 37.56
N GLY A 148 -11.22 -3.52 36.35
CA GLY A 148 -12.22 -2.66 35.70
C GLY A 148 -11.80 -1.21 35.42
N THR A 149 -10.54 -0.85 35.65
CA THR A 149 -9.99 0.46 35.33
C THR A 149 -9.21 0.35 34.01
N HIS A 150 -9.80 0.81 32.91
CA HIS A 150 -9.07 0.98 31.67
C HIS A 150 -7.87 1.92 31.91
N PRO A 151 -6.67 1.60 31.40
CA PRO A 151 -5.54 2.49 31.53
C PRO A 151 -5.87 3.82 30.85
N ARG A 152 -5.75 4.91 31.60
CA ARG A 152 -6.05 6.27 31.11
C ARG A 152 -5.02 6.77 30.11
N LEU A 153 -3.84 6.17 30.13
CA LEU A 153 -2.72 6.49 29.23
C LEU A 153 -2.18 5.21 28.62
N LYS A 154 -2.05 5.19 27.32
CA LYS A 154 -1.39 4.13 26.56
C LYS A 154 -0.35 4.78 25.68
N ALA A 155 0.82 4.16 25.59
CA ALA A 155 1.85 4.62 24.69
C ALA A 155 2.43 3.46 23.89
N ARG A 156 2.89 3.75 22.67
CA ARG A 156 3.46 2.77 21.76
C ARG A 156 4.68 3.36 21.07
N LEU A 157 5.74 2.59 21.04
CA LEU A 157 6.93 2.84 20.23
C LEU A 157 7.05 1.73 19.19
N MET A 158 7.37 2.10 17.97
CA MET A 158 7.54 1.14 16.89
C MET A 158 8.77 1.53 16.07
N ALA A 159 9.56 0.55 15.71
CA ALA A 159 10.64 0.68 14.73
C ALA A 159 10.39 -0.33 13.62
N THR A 160 10.35 0.14 12.39
CA THR A 160 10.12 -0.67 11.20
C THR A 160 11.20 -0.39 10.16
N GLY A 161 11.60 -1.44 9.45
CA GLY A 161 12.42 -1.34 8.26
C GLY A 161 11.63 -1.82 7.05
N GLN A 162 11.87 -1.20 5.92
CA GLN A 162 11.24 -1.59 4.65
C GLN A 162 12.29 -1.77 3.57
N GLU A 163 12.03 -2.70 2.67
CA GLU A 163 12.79 -2.93 1.45
C GLU A 163 11.81 -3.04 0.28
N GLY A 164 11.91 -2.15 -0.68
CA GLY A 164 11.10 -2.14 -1.89
C GLY A 164 11.89 -2.66 -3.10
N ALA A 165 11.20 -3.16 -4.11
CA ALA A 165 11.83 -3.67 -5.34
C ALA A 165 12.57 -2.56 -6.13
N PHE A 166 12.18 -1.31 -5.94
CA PHE A 166 12.69 -0.16 -6.70
C PHE A 166 13.12 1.00 -5.80
N SER A 167 12.88 0.92 -4.50
CA SER A 167 13.26 1.93 -3.52
C SER A 167 14.52 1.52 -2.75
N GLU A 168 15.22 2.50 -2.22
CA GLU A 168 16.23 2.24 -1.21
C GLU A 168 15.55 1.71 0.07
N SER A 169 16.30 0.97 0.88
CA SER A 169 15.82 0.51 2.18
C SER A 169 15.59 1.72 3.09
N GLY A 170 14.41 1.80 3.68
CA GLY A 170 14.04 2.86 4.62
C GLY A 170 13.83 2.32 6.03
N GLU A 171 14.11 3.13 7.02
CA GLU A 171 13.83 2.86 8.43
C GLU A 171 12.85 3.91 8.95
N ARG A 172 11.86 3.48 9.73
CA ARG A 172 10.88 4.38 10.34
C ARG A 172 10.77 4.12 11.82
N ILE A 173 10.76 5.19 12.60
CA ILE A 173 10.49 5.18 14.03
C ILE A 173 9.17 5.90 14.28
N SER A 174 8.24 5.24 14.95
CA SER A 174 6.94 5.79 15.28
C SER A 174 6.74 5.83 16.79
N ALA A 175 6.24 6.94 17.29
CA ALA A 175 5.82 7.10 18.68
C ALA A 175 4.37 7.58 18.71
N ALA A 176 3.57 6.97 19.57
CA ALA A 176 2.21 7.39 19.74
C ALA A 176 1.74 7.29 21.18
N VAL A 177 0.87 8.20 21.56
CA VAL A 177 0.28 8.30 22.88
C VAL A 177 -1.23 8.50 22.74
N GLU A 178 -1.98 7.68 23.45
CA GLU A 178 -3.42 7.80 23.61
C GLU A 178 -3.71 8.10 25.06
N GLU A 179 -4.48 9.13 25.33
CA GLU A 179 -4.95 9.49 26.66
C GLU A 179 -6.47 9.58 26.66
N THR A 180 -7.09 8.94 27.64
CA THR A 180 -8.54 9.02 27.93
C THR A 180 -8.74 9.73 29.27
N PRO A 181 -8.69 11.09 29.29
CA PRO A 181 -8.79 11.86 30.53
C PRO A 181 -10.12 11.66 31.24
N SER A 182 -11.16 11.34 30.51
CA SER A 182 -12.50 11.01 31.03
C SER A 182 -13.20 10.04 30.08
N ASN A 183 -14.27 9.41 30.54
CA ASN A 183 -15.08 8.51 29.72
C ASN A 183 -15.69 9.18 28.46
N SER A 184 -15.63 10.51 28.37
CA SER A 184 -16.18 11.29 27.26
C SER A 184 -15.13 11.99 26.41
N ARG A 185 -13.84 11.87 26.74
CA ARG A 185 -12.75 12.56 26.03
C ARG A 185 -11.61 11.60 25.72
N GLU A 186 -11.15 11.67 24.49
CA GLU A 186 -9.99 10.92 24.00
C GLU A 186 -9.05 11.86 23.27
N LEU A 187 -7.76 11.71 23.55
CA LEU A 187 -6.66 12.44 22.92
C LEU A 187 -5.71 11.43 22.30
N LEU A 188 -5.25 11.69 21.10
CA LEU A 188 -4.25 10.90 20.40
C LEU A 188 -3.16 11.82 19.87
N ALA A 189 -1.91 11.47 20.10
CA ALA A 189 -0.77 12.09 19.45
C ALA A 189 0.10 11.00 18.84
N ARG A 190 0.57 11.21 17.62
CA ARG A 190 1.50 10.32 16.92
C ARG A 190 2.53 11.12 16.16
N VAL A 191 3.76 10.63 16.15
CA VAL A 191 4.86 11.13 15.35
C VAL A 191 5.54 9.93 14.70
N ASP A 192 5.71 9.99 13.40
CA ASP A 192 6.49 9.08 12.59
C ASP A 192 7.70 9.83 12.06
N PHE A 193 8.87 9.26 12.19
CA PHE A 193 10.13 9.86 11.82
C PHE A 193 10.94 8.87 10.99
N ASP A 194 11.46 9.34 9.86
CA ASP A 194 12.40 8.59 9.04
C ASP A 194 13.83 9.08 9.37
N PRO A 195 14.69 8.23 9.97
CA PRO A 195 16.05 8.60 10.32
C PRO A 195 17.02 8.61 9.12
N SER A 196 16.55 8.16 7.94
CA SER A 196 17.36 8.22 6.73
C SER A 196 17.61 9.68 6.28
N THR A 197 18.59 9.90 5.54
CA THR A 197 19.39 11.07 5.13
C THR A 197 18.86 12.50 5.31
N ASN A 198 17.55 12.81 5.23
CA ASN A 198 17.02 14.17 5.44
C ASN A 198 15.70 14.21 6.24
N ALA A 199 15.47 13.20 7.05
CA ALA A 199 14.48 13.21 8.10
C ALA A 199 13.09 13.75 7.72
N GLY A 200 12.37 13.02 6.90
CA GLY A 200 10.93 13.20 6.77
C GLY A 200 10.24 12.99 8.12
N MET A 201 9.28 13.83 8.43
CA MET A 201 8.50 13.74 9.66
C MET A 201 7.01 13.80 9.34
N GLU A 202 6.27 12.91 9.94
CA GLU A 202 4.82 12.92 9.90
C GLU A 202 4.27 12.95 11.31
N SER A 203 3.22 13.73 11.55
CA SER A 203 2.61 13.81 12.88
C SER A 203 1.10 13.91 12.78
N MET A 204 0.42 13.44 13.82
CA MET A 204 -1.02 13.50 13.93
C MET A 204 -1.45 13.81 15.36
N LEU A 205 -2.41 14.70 15.49
CA LEU A 205 -3.11 15.00 16.72
C LEU A 205 -4.59 14.74 16.51
N GLY A 206 -5.17 13.91 17.39
CA GLY A 206 -6.58 13.56 17.36
C GLY A 206 -7.26 13.96 18.66
N PHE A 207 -8.48 14.45 18.54
CA PHE A 207 -9.36 14.78 19.67
C PHE A 207 -10.75 14.23 19.40
N ARG A 208 -11.34 13.61 20.43
CA ARG A 208 -12.74 13.19 20.42
C ARG A 208 -13.41 13.61 21.72
N GLN A 209 -14.61 14.17 21.59
CA GLN A 209 -15.51 14.48 22.71
C GLN A 209 -16.84 13.78 22.47
N ASP A 210 -17.19 12.88 23.38
CA ASP A 210 -18.52 12.28 23.43
C ASP A 210 -19.50 13.24 24.12
N LEU A 211 -20.63 13.49 23.46
CA LEU A 211 -21.71 14.35 23.96
C LEU A 211 -22.87 13.53 24.53
N GLY A 212 -22.64 12.25 24.79
CA GLY A 212 -23.64 11.32 25.30
C GLY A 212 -24.68 10.97 24.24
N PHE A 213 -25.96 11.07 24.59
CA PHE A 213 -27.05 10.73 23.67
C PHE A 213 -27.12 11.62 22.42
N ALA A 214 -26.52 12.80 22.45
CA ALA A 214 -26.51 13.73 21.30
C ALA A 214 -25.52 13.31 20.21
N GLY A 215 -24.47 12.56 20.55
CA GLY A 215 -23.48 12.12 19.59
C GLY A 215 -22.04 12.42 20.01
N SER A 216 -21.18 12.74 19.05
CA SER A 216 -19.76 13.08 19.33
C SER A 216 -19.21 14.09 18.34
N VAL A 217 -18.22 14.87 18.80
CA VAL A 217 -17.40 15.76 17.97
C VAL A 217 -15.99 15.18 17.91
N GLN A 218 -15.39 15.15 16.74
CA GLN A 218 -14.05 14.65 16.53
C GLN A 218 -13.27 15.60 15.64
N SER A 219 -11.96 15.72 15.88
CA SER A 219 -11.05 16.44 15.02
C SER A 219 -9.70 15.73 14.93
N VAL A 220 -9.09 15.78 13.77
CA VAL A 220 -7.75 15.26 13.50
C VAL A 220 -6.98 16.29 12.71
N ALA A 221 -5.79 16.65 13.20
CA ALA A 221 -4.81 17.41 12.45
C ALA A 221 -3.65 16.49 12.09
N ALA A 222 -3.36 16.36 10.81
CA ALA A 222 -2.25 15.59 10.28
C ALA A 222 -1.27 16.55 9.58
N PHE A 223 0.01 16.28 9.71
CA PHE A 223 1.08 17.06 9.13
C PHE A 223 2.15 16.11 8.56
N ALA A 224 2.66 16.43 7.37
CA ALA A 224 3.82 15.77 6.78
C ALA A 224 4.85 16.80 6.32
N LEU A 225 6.10 16.53 6.61
CA LEU A 225 7.26 17.27 6.15
C LEU A 225 8.15 16.31 5.36
N GLN A 226 8.34 16.59 4.07
CA GLN A 226 9.10 15.77 3.14
C GLN A 226 10.16 16.63 2.46
N PRO A 227 11.32 16.83 3.11
CA PRO A 227 12.35 17.76 2.64
C PRO A 227 13.03 17.31 1.35
N GLU A 228 12.94 16.03 1.00
CA GLU A 228 13.58 15.47 -0.20
C GLU A 228 12.66 15.44 -1.42
N GLU A 229 11.36 15.58 -1.23
CA GLU A 229 10.41 15.60 -2.34
C GLU A 229 10.74 16.73 -3.31
N THR A 230 10.77 16.41 -4.61
CA THR A 230 11.16 17.39 -5.64
C THR A 230 10.14 17.50 -6.76
N SER A 231 10.08 18.67 -7.39
CA SER A 231 9.38 18.89 -8.65
C SER A 231 10.13 19.98 -9.45
N GLY A 232 10.81 19.58 -10.51
CA GLY A 232 11.67 20.47 -11.26
C GLY A 232 12.80 21.04 -10.40
N ASP A 233 12.79 22.37 -10.17
CA ASP A 233 13.77 23.08 -9.32
C ASP A 233 13.30 23.24 -7.87
N ALA A 234 12.08 22.82 -7.56
CA ALA A 234 11.53 22.88 -6.21
C ALA A 234 11.99 21.68 -5.39
N THR A 235 12.30 21.89 -4.11
CA THR A 235 12.72 20.86 -3.18
C THR A 235 12.07 21.09 -1.82
N GLY A 236 11.40 20.07 -1.31
CA GLY A 236 10.69 20.08 -0.04
C GLY A 236 9.19 20.30 -0.21
N LEU A 237 8.42 19.38 0.36
CA LEU A 237 6.97 19.40 0.39
C LEU A 237 6.48 19.39 1.84
N ASP A 238 5.67 20.38 2.17
CA ASP A 238 4.95 20.49 3.44
C ASP A 238 3.46 20.27 3.19
N GLU A 239 2.84 19.44 4.00
CA GLU A 239 1.42 19.15 3.91
C GLU A 239 0.76 19.20 5.29
N VAL A 240 -0.40 19.85 5.35
CA VAL A 240 -1.24 19.91 6.56
C VAL A 240 -2.68 19.61 6.18
N ALA A 241 -3.32 18.72 6.92
CA ALA A 241 -4.76 18.50 6.82
C ALA A 241 -5.41 18.59 8.20
N VAL A 242 -6.45 19.39 8.32
CA VAL A 242 -7.27 19.45 9.53
C VAL A 242 -8.67 18.99 9.16
N ARG A 243 -9.10 17.90 9.79
CA ARG A 243 -10.43 17.33 9.61
C ARG A 243 -11.23 17.45 10.89
N ALA A 244 -12.46 17.94 10.78
CA ALA A 244 -13.40 18.02 11.89
C ALA A 244 -14.76 17.49 11.46
N TRP A 245 -15.41 16.75 12.35
CA TRP A 245 -16.75 16.22 12.08
C TRP A 245 -17.56 16.02 13.35
N GLU A 246 -18.85 16.04 13.15
CA GLU A 246 -19.84 15.78 14.17
C GLU A 246 -20.66 14.54 13.80
N THR A 247 -20.90 13.70 14.79
CA THR A 247 -21.81 12.56 14.70
C THR A 247 -23.02 12.85 15.56
N ILE A 248 -24.22 12.78 15.00
CA ILE A 248 -25.48 13.03 15.68
C ILE A 248 -26.33 11.75 15.62
N HIS A 249 -26.86 11.34 16.77
CA HIS A 249 -27.81 10.25 16.88
C HIS A 249 -29.23 10.79 16.96
N LEU A 250 -30.07 10.39 15.98
CA LEU A 250 -31.50 10.75 15.95
C LEU A 250 -32.34 9.53 16.30
N GLY A 251 -32.61 9.36 17.60
CA GLY A 251 -33.20 8.13 18.14
C GLY A 251 -32.25 6.93 17.96
N ASP A 252 -32.81 5.72 18.02
CA ASP A 252 -32.03 4.48 17.99
C ASP A 252 -31.70 3.99 16.58
N LYS A 253 -32.29 4.60 15.55
CA LYS A 253 -32.22 4.09 14.16
C LYS A 253 -31.41 4.95 13.20
N PHE A 254 -31.29 6.24 13.45
CA PHE A 254 -30.62 7.17 12.55
C PHE A 254 -29.33 7.71 13.15
N LYS A 255 -28.30 7.72 12.33
CA LYS A 255 -27.01 8.34 12.61
C LYS A 255 -26.68 9.28 11.47
N VAL A 256 -26.37 10.52 11.77
CA VAL A 256 -25.94 11.54 10.80
C VAL A 256 -24.51 11.93 11.13
N GLU A 257 -23.66 11.95 10.14
CA GLU A 257 -22.31 12.49 10.25
C GLU A 257 -22.13 13.62 9.24
N ALA A 258 -21.53 14.72 9.65
CA ALA A 258 -21.17 15.82 8.78
C ALA A 258 -19.87 16.47 9.23
N GLY A 259 -19.08 16.93 8.27
CA GLY A 259 -17.81 17.56 8.55
C GLY A 259 -17.09 18.05 7.31
N SER A 260 -15.85 18.50 7.51
CA SER A 260 -14.97 18.90 6.43
C SER A 260 -13.51 18.59 6.75
N SER A 261 -12.68 18.51 5.71
CA SER A 261 -11.23 18.51 5.81
C SER A 261 -10.69 19.74 5.10
N GLU A 262 -9.89 20.53 5.79
CA GLU A 262 -9.13 21.64 5.22
C GLU A 262 -7.70 21.18 4.99
N VAL A 263 -7.21 21.36 3.77
CA VAL A 263 -5.89 20.89 3.34
C VAL A 263 -5.10 22.08 2.82
N LEU A 264 -3.83 22.12 3.19
CA LEU A 264 -2.84 23.03 2.68
C LEU A 264 -1.59 22.21 2.31
N ALA A 265 -1.13 22.34 1.08
CA ALA A 265 0.15 21.77 0.66
C ALA A 265 1.03 22.87 0.06
N ARG A 266 2.31 22.86 0.40
CA ARG A 266 3.30 23.85 -0.03
C ARG A 266 4.52 23.16 -0.58
N LEU A 267 4.87 23.49 -1.80
CA LEU A 267 6.12 23.09 -2.44
C LEU A 267 7.14 24.23 -2.32
N SER A 268 8.29 23.94 -1.71
CA SER A 268 9.34 24.93 -1.43
C SER A 268 10.21 25.14 -2.66
N SER A 269 10.29 26.39 -3.12
CA SER A 269 11.12 26.82 -4.25
C SER A 269 11.52 28.29 -4.06
N ALA A 270 12.25 28.85 -5.02
CA ALA A 270 12.52 30.30 -5.06
C ALA A 270 11.22 31.14 -5.06
N SER A 271 10.14 30.57 -5.63
CA SER A 271 8.77 31.11 -5.56
C SER A 271 7.87 30.02 -4.99
N PRO A 272 7.69 29.94 -3.66
CA PRO A 272 6.93 28.88 -3.04
C PRO A 272 5.50 28.79 -3.59
N GLN A 273 5.08 27.60 -3.95
CA GLN A 273 3.75 27.34 -4.46
C GLN A 273 2.91 26.68 -3.39
N THR A 274 1.71 27.20 -3.21
CA THR A 274 0.79 26.70 -2.18
C THR A 274 -0.55 26.42 -2.81
N VAL A 275 -1.09 25.24 -2.49
CA VAL A 275 -2.44 24.83 -2.87
C VAL A 275 -3.26 24.56 -1.62
N THR A 276 -4.54 24.93 -1.65
CA THR A 276 -5.48 24.69 -0.56
C THR A 276 -6.75 24.06 -1.09
N ALA A 277 -7.38 23.22 -0.27
CA ALA A 277 -8.69 22.64 -0.57
C ALA A 277 -9.55 22.55 0.68
N VAL A 278 -10.86 22.73 0.52
CA VAL A 278 -11.86 22.43 1.54
C VAL A 278 -12.71 21.27 1.02
N LEU A 279 -12.72 20.18 1.78
CA LEU A 279 -13.26 18.88 1.37
C LEU A 279 -14.42 18.47 2.31
N PRO A 280 -15.65 18.96 2.07
CA PRO A 280 -16.80 18.63 2.88
C PRO A 280 -17.29 17.18 2.64
N TYR A 281 -17.96 16.65 3.66
CA TYR A 281 -18.65 15.37 3.57
C TYR A 281 -19.85 15.30 4.51
N ALA A 282 -20.79 14.40 4.19
CA ALA A 282 -21.91 14.05 5.04
C ALA A 282 -22.34 12.60 4.78
N SER A 283 -22.91 11.95 5.80
CA SER A 283 -23.56 10.66 5.66
C SER A 283 -24.79 10.53 6.56
N ILE A 284 -25.72 9.72 6.12
CA ILE A 284 -26.90 9.32 6.88
C ILE A 284 -26.94 7.81 6.87
N ASP A 285 -26.95 7.22 8.06
CA ASP A 285 -27.14 5.79 8.28
C ASP A 285 -28.52 5.53 8.91
N TRP A 286 -29.29 4.64 8.32
CA TRP A 286 -30.50 4.11 8.92
C TRP A 286 -30.30 2.64 9.23
N ARG A 287 -30.63 2.22 10.47
CA ARG A 287 -30.50 0.85 10.94
C ARG A 287 -31.83 0.29 11.41
N ASP A 288 -32.10 -0.93 10.98
CA ASP A 288 -33.25 -1.69 11.46
C ASP A 288 -32.86 -3.16 11.68
N GLY A 289 -32.74 -3.52 12.95
CA GLY A 289 -32.23 -4.84 13.34
C GLY A 289 -30.83 -5.11 12.75
N ASN A 290 -30.77 -6.17 11.93
CA ASN A 290 -29.52 -6.64 11.30
C ASN A 290 -29.23 -5.98 9.95
N SER A 291 -30.04 -5.03 9.51
CA SER A 291 -29.89 -4.35 8.22
C SER A 291 -29.62 -2.86 8.42
N ALA A 292 -28.83 -2.29 7.52
CA ALA A 292 -28.61 -0.86 7.47
C ALA A 292 -28.63 -0.35 6.02
N ILE A 293 -29.10 0.87 5.86
CA ILE A 293 -29.00 1.64 4.60
C ILE A 293 -28.19 2.88 4.91
N ARG A 294 -27.24 3.18 4.03
CA ARG A 294 -26.39 4.36 4.13
C ARG A 294 -26.44 5.16 2.84
N TYR A 295 -26.61 6.47 2.97
CA TYR A 295 -26.28 7.42 1.92
C TYR A 295 -25.10 8.26 2.38
N ARG A 296 -24.11 8.44 1.49
CA ARG A 296 -22.91 9.25 1.78
C ARG A 296 -22.56 10.13 0.58
N ILE A 297 -22.13 11.34 0.91
CA ILE A 297 -21.50 12.26 -0.02
C ILE A 297 -20.16 12.69 0.59
N THR A 298 -19.08 12.65 -0.20
CA THR A 298 -17.76 13.10 0.25
C THR A 298 -16.96 13.66 -0.91
N THR A 299 -16.11 14.63 -0.62
CA THR A 299 -15.18 15.20 -1.60
C THR A 299 -13.72 14.79 -1.35
N SER A 300 -13.43 14.17 -0.21
CA SER A 300 -12.11 13.63 0.12
C SER A 300 -12.00 12.16 -0.30
N LEU A 301 -10.99 11.83 -1.10
CA LEU A 301 -10.61 10.44 -1.28
C LEU A 301 -10.01 9.88 0.02
N PRO A 302 -10.12 8.57 0.27
CA PRO A 302 -9.30 7.93 1.29
C PRO A 302 -7.83 8.18 0.94
N GLY A 303 -7.04 8.65 1.89
CA GLY A 303 -5.60 8.82 1.68
C GLY A 303 -5.01 7.54 1.10
N ALA A 304 -4.09 7.69 0.18
CA ALA A 304 -3.41 6.56 -0.43
C ALA A 304 -2.81 5.69 0.68
N ALA A 305 -3.29 4.45 0.79
CA ALA A 305 -2.55 3.41 1.47
C ALA A 305 -1.39 3.07 0.53
N GLY A 306 -0.42 3.96 0.42
CA GLY A 306 0.80 3.74 -0.33
C GLY A 306 1.61 2.61 0.26
N ALA A 307 2.69 2.24 -0.41
CA ALA A 307 3.68 1.30 0.11
C ALA A 307 4.23 1.71 1.48
N ASP A 308 3.97 2.94 1.86
CA ASP A 308 4.30 3.55 3.13
C ASP A 308 3.13 3.40 4.10
N ASP A 309 3.23 2.42 4.97
CA ASP A 309 2.20 2.04 5.97
C ASP A 309 2.06 3.09 7.10
N SER A 310 2.39 4.37 6.82
CA SER A 310 2.15 5.45 7.76
C SER A 310 0.67 5.72 7.87
N GLU A 311 0.15 5.52 9.06
CA GLU A 311 -1.24 5.79 9.36
C GLU A 311 -1.56 7.29 9.29
N VAL A 312 -0.55 8.14 9.50
CA VAL A 312 -0.65 9.59 9.36
C VAL A 312 -0.94 9.96 7.91
N ARG A 313 -0.22 9.34 6.96
CA ARG A 313 -0.45 9.51 5.52
C ARG A 313 -1.89 9.24 5.10
N SER A 314 -2.55 8.31 5.75
CA SER A 314 -3.93 7.98 5.45
C SER A 314 -4.92 9.11 5.78
N TRP A 315 -4.51 10.12 6.52
CA TRP A 315 -5.29 11.32 6.86
C TRP A 315 -5.00 12.49 5.95
N LEU A 316 -3.91 12.42 5.18
CA LEU A 316 -3.53 13.41 4.19
C LEU A 316 -4.09 12.99 2.82
N PRO A 317 -4.53 13.93 1.97
CA PRO A 317 -4.90 13.62 0.60
C PRO A 317 -3.66 13.25 -0.21
N ALA A 318 -3.87 12.55 -1.32
CA ALA A 318 -2.79 12.31 -2.26
C ALA A 318 -2.46 13.60 -3.02
N LEU A 319 -1.18 13.88 -3.16
CA LEU A 319 -0.64 15.02 -3.87
C LEU A 319 0.07 14.58 -5.16
N SER A 320 0.01 15.42 -6.16
CA SER A 320 0.73 15.27 -7.41
C SER A 320 1.27 16.63 -7.86
N ALA A 321 2.04 16.67 -8.93
CA ALA A 321 2.39 17.92 -9.60
C ALA A 321 1.87 17.93 -11.03
N ARG A 322 1.53 19.14 -11.48
CA ARG A 322 1.21 19.44 -12.87
C ARG A 322 1.98 20.69 -13.28
N GLU A 323 2.90 20.56 -14.23
CA GLU A 323 3.73 21.68 -14.71
C GLU A 323 4.48 22.42 -13.59
N GLY A 324 4.93 21.67 -12.56
CA GLY A 324 5.64 22.20 -11.40
C GLY A 324 4.74 22.78 -10.29
N GLU A 325 3.43 22.81 -10.46
CA GLU A 325 2.48 23.25 -9.46
C GLU A 325 1.90 22.05 -8.68
N PRO A 326 1.84 22.10 -7.34
CA PRO A 326 1.24 21.04 -6.55
C PRO A 326 -0.28 20.98 -6.80
N ALA A 327 -0.82 19.77 -6.88
CA ALA A 327 -2.23 19.52 -7.09
C ALA A 327 -2.74 18.48 -6.08
N ILE A 328 -3.85 18.82 -5.40
CA ILE A 328 -4.51 17.94 -4.44
C ILE A 328 -5.49 17.04 -5.19
N GLU A 329 -5.40 15.73 -4.97
CA GLU A 329 -6.41 14.80 -5.43
C GLU A 329 -7.68 14.96 -4.61
N HIS A 330 -8.79 15.22 -5.29
CA HIS A 330 -10.11 15.36 -4.66
C HIS A 330 -11.20 14.93 -5.64
N GLY A 331 -12.42 14.80 -5.14
CA GLY A 331 -13.53 14.40 -6.01
C GLY A 331 -14.88 14.68 -5.38
N LEU A 332 -15.93 14.33 -6.08
CA LEU A 332 -17.28 14.25 -5.54
C LEU A 332 -17.72 12.80 -5.66
N HIS A 333 -17.89 12.15 -4.52
CA HIS A 333 -18.39 10.79 -4.41
C HIS A 333 -19.78 10.80 -3.78
N GLN A 334 -20.70 10.07 -4.38
CA GLN A 334 -22.01 9.81 -3.84
C GLN A 334 -22.24 8.30 -3.84
N GLU A 335 -22.66 7.75 -2.73
CA GLU A 335 -22.97 6.32 -2.64
C GLU A 335 -24.28 6.07 -1.89
N LEU A 336 -24.99 5.05 -2.34
CA LEU A 336 -26.09 4.45 -1.63
C LEU A 336 -25.75 2.98 -1.39
N GLY A 337 -25.65 2.61 -0.12
CA GLY A 337 -25.29 1.27 0.33
C GLY A 337 -26.39 0.61 1.15
N TRP A 338 -26.45 -0.69 1.03
CA TRP A 338 -27.22 -1.56 1.89
C TRP A 338 -26.33 -2.65 2.48
N GLU A 339 -26.46 -2.91 3.76
CA GLU A 339 -25.78 -4.01 4.44
C GLU A 339 -26.74 -4.84 5.27
N ARG A 340 -26.41 -6.11 5.40
CA ARG A 340 -27.07 -7.04 6.32
C ARG A 340 -26.06 -7.91 7.01
N ARG A 341 -26.20 -8.03 8.32
CA ARG A 341 -25.32 -8.84 9.17
C ARG A 341 -26.08 -9.90 9.91
N THR A 342 -25.45 -11.04 10.06
CA THR A 342 -25.83 -12.13 10.96
C THR A 342 -24.64 -12.42 11.87
N ASP A 343 -24.80 -13.33 12.83
CA ASP A 343 -23.70 -13.69 13.75
C ASP A 343 -22.48 -14.28 13.03
N LEU A 344 -22.68 -14.92 11.88
CA LEU A 344 -21.62 -15.60 11.13
C LEU A 344 -21.26 -14.93 9.80
N SER A 345 -22.14 -14.12 9.25
CA SER A 345 -21.94 -13.59 7.89
C SER A 345 -22.42 -12.15 7.77
N GLY A 346 -21.75 -11.39 6.92
CA GLY A 346 -22.14 -10.06 6.49
C GLY A 346 -22.18 -9.96 4.97
N VAL A 347 -23.18 -9.25 4.45
CA VAL A 347 -23.27 -8.90 3.02
C VAL A 347 -23.51 -7.42 2.93
N ALA A 348 -22.81 -6.76 2.02
CA ALA A 348 -23.10 -5.38 1.67
C ALA A 348 -23.03 -5.18 0.15
N VAL A 349 -23.85 -4.28 -0.32
CA VAL A 349 -23.90 -3.84 -1.72
C VAL A 349 -24.05 -2.33 -1.74
N LEU A 350 -23.31 -1.68 -2.60
CA LEU A 350 -23.44 -0.24 -2.82
C LEU A 350 -23.40 0.07 -4.32
N VAL A 351 -24.04 1.16 -4.66
CA VAL A 351 -23.92 1.82 -5.95
C VAL A 351 -23.33 3.21 -5.72
N PHE A 352 -22.48 3.66 -6.63
CA PHE A 352 -21.80 4.94 -6.49
C PHE A 352 -21.71 5.71 -7.80
N ALA A 353 -21.51 7.01 -7.67
CA ALA A 353 -21.17 7.92 -8.75
C ALA A 353 -20.06 8.86 -8.28
N ASP A 354 -18.98 8.92 -9.05
CA ASP A 354 -17.78 9.69 -8.73
C ASP A 354 -17.43 10.66 -9.83
N ARG A 355 -16.87 11.79 -9.42
CA ARG A 355 -16.13 12.71 -10.27
C ARG A 355 -14.81 13.00 -9.59
N ILE A 356 -13.72 12.66 -10.23
CA ILE A 356 -12.38 12.76 -9.65
C ILE A 356 -11.61 13.84 -10.38
N ASP A 357 -11.07 14.76 -9.63
CA ASP A 357 -10.24 15.87 -10.08
C ASP A 357 -8.80 15.63 -9.61
N ASN A 358 -7.82 15.81 -10.49
CA ASN A 358 -6.40 15.57 -10.27
C ASN A 358 -6.10 14.15 -9.71
N PRO A 359 -6.63 13.06 -10.31
CA PRO A 359 -6.31 11.73 -9.84
C PRO A 359 -4.80 11.51 -9.86
N VAL A 360 -4.25 10.99 -8.76
CA VAL A 360 -2.83 10.72 -8.68
C VAL A 360 -2.49 9.45 -9.44
N ILE A 361 -1.53 9.58 -10.34
CA ILE A 361 -0.92 8.47 -11.06
C ILE A 361 0.43 8.19 -10.43
N GLU A 362 0.56 7.04 -9.81
CA GLU A 362 1.79 6.58 -9.20
C GLU A 362 2.64 5.78 -10.20
N ALA A 363 3.93 6.07 -10.24
CA ALA A 363 4.90 5.30 -10.99
C ALA A 363 6.27 5.41 -10.32
N MET A 364 7.23 4.62 -10.80
CA MET A 364 8.61 4.67 -10.32
C MET A 364 9.52 5.11 -11.44
N SER A 365 10.44 6.03 -11.13
CA SER A 365 11.46 6.49 -12.06
C SER A 365 12.65 7.09 -11.31
N HIS A 366 13.82 6.95 -11.90
CA HIS A 366 15.00 7.70 -11.49
C HIS A 366 15.34 8.66 -12.62
N PHE A 367 14.83 9.88 -12.54
CA PHE A 367 15.16 10.92 -13.51
C PHE A 367 16.61 11.35 -13.34
N ALA A 368 17.30 11.58 -14.47
CA ALA A 368 18.59 12.26 -14.43
C ALA A 368 18.42 13.70 -13.94
N ALA A 369 19.42 14.24 -13.24
CA ALA A 369 19.42 15.62 -12.80
C ALA A 369 19.18 16.57 -13.98
N GLY A 370 18.20 17.47 -13.84
CA GLY A 370 17.80 18.41 -14.90
C GLY A 370 16.96 17.80 -16.03
N SER A 371 16.41 16.60 -15.85
CA SER A 371 15.46 16.04 -16.82
C SER A 371 14.24 16.95 -16.95
N PRO A 372 13.77 17.28 -18.18
CA PRO A 372 12.55 18.05 -18.37
C PRO A 372 11.30 17.32 -17.88
N ASN A 373 11.39 16.00 -17.65
CA ASN A 373 10.28 15.21 -17.14
C ASN A 373 10.06 15.41 -15.62
N SER A 374 11.08 15.85 -14.87
CA SER A 374 11.00 16.03 -13.41
C SER A 374 10.05 17.15 -12.98
N SER A 375 9.82 18.17 -13.82
CA SER A 375 8.89 19.26 -13.53
C SER A 375 7.42 18.88 -13.69
N ALA A 376 7.12 17.74 -14.29
CA ALA A 376 5.75 17.28 -14.51
C ALA A 376 5.18 16.43 -13.36
N VAL A 377 5.99 16.14 -12.34
CA VAL A 377 5.65 15.22 -11.26
C VAL A 377 6.18 15.70 -9.90
N LEU A 378 5.63 15.20 -8.83
CA LEU A 378 6.34 15.10 -7.55
C LEU A 378 7.20 13.84 -7.59
N LEU A 379 8.44 13.95 -7.17
CA LEU A 379 9.40 12.85 -7.12
C LEU A 379 9.97 12.76 -5.71
N ASP A 380 9.83 11.60 -5.11
CA ASP A 380 10.63 11.21 -3.96
C ASP A 380 11.94 10.57 -4.45
N PRO A 381 13.08 11.24 -4.31
CA PRO A 381 14.36 10.73 -4.81
C PRO A 381 14.83 9.48 -4.05
N VAL A 382 14.36 9.26 -2.82
CA VAL A 382 14.75 8.11 -1.98
C VAL A 382 14.05 6.85 -2.46
N SER A 383 12.73 6.89 -2.60
CA SER A 383 11.96 5.74 -3.09
C SER A 383 11.94 5.61 -4.61
N GLY A 384 12.25 6.69 -5.34
CA GLY A 384 12.05 6.77 -6.79
C GLY A 384 10.57 6.80 -7.18
N LEU A 385 9.67 6.98 -6.23
CA LEU A 385 8.24 7.10 -6.47
C LEU A 385 7.92 8.46 -7.06
N ILE A 386 7.09 8.48 -8.10
CA ILE A 386 6.61 9.71 -8.71
C ILE A 386 5.08 9.79 -8.66
N HIS A 387 4.57 10.99 -8.44
CA HIS A 387 3.16 11.30 -8.45
C HIS A 387 2.85 12.33 -9.54
N ALA A 388 2.15 11.90 -10.58
CA ALA A 388 1.70 12.75 -11.67
C ALA A 388 0.20 13.02 -11.58
N ALA A 389 -0.24 14.23 -11.96
CA ALA A 389 -1.66 14.54 -12.05
C ALA A 389 -2.27 13.93 -13.32
N GLY A 390 -3.22 13.02 -13.15
CA GLY A 390 -4.01 12.45 -14.23
C GLY A 390 -5.13 13.36 -14.73
N PRO A 391 -5.78 12.99 -15.83
CA PRO A 391 -6.93 13.72 -16.35
C PRO A 391 -8.14 13.53 -15.43
N LYS A 392 -8.93 14.58 -15.30
CA LYS A 392 -10.24 14.53 -14.63
C LYS A 392 -11.16 13.54 -15.33
N PHE A 393 -11.87 12.73 -14.56
CA PHE A 393 -12.85 11.79 -15.10
C PHE A 393 -14.05 11.60 -14.17
N SER A 394 -15.10 11.00 -14.71
CA SER A 394 -16.29 10.61 -13.94
C SER A 394 -16.56 9.13 -14.16
N THR A 395 -17.02 8.47 -13.12
CA THR A 395 -17.38 7.06 -13.13
C THR A 395 -18.66 6.82 -12.34
N ALA A 396 -19.36 5.77 -12.68
CA ALA A 396 -20.44 5.24 -11.86
C ALA A 396 -20.28 3.72 -11.78
N GLY A 397 -20.55 3.16 -10.64
CA GLY A 397 -20.29 1.75 -10.44
C GLY A 397 -21.06 1.11 -9.31
N MET A 398 -20.65 -0.09 -9.01
CA MET A 398 -21.16 -0.84 -7.88
C MET A 398 -20.02 -1.56 -7.16
N ALA A 399 -20.16 -1.74 -5.86
CA ALA A 399 -19.31 -2.63 -5.10
C ALA A 399 -20.19 -3.57 -4.25
N ALA A 400 -19.67 -4.77 -4.04
CA ALA A 400 -20.31 -5.76 -3.19
C ALA A 400 -19.24 -6.43 -2.32
N SER A 401 -19.64 -6.86 -1.15
CA SER A 401 -18.74 -7.54 -0.27
C SER A 401 -19.51 -8.58 0.54
N PHE A 402 -18.77 -9.63 0.83
CA PHE A 402 -19.22 -10.75 1.63
C PHE A 402 -18.16 -11.07 2.68
N GLU A 403 -18.59 -11.19 3.92
CA GLU A 403 -17.76 -11.65 5.03
C GLU A 403 -18.36 -12.89 5.65
N HIS A 404 -17.48 -13.80 6.06
CA HIS A 404 -17.92 -15.02 6.75
C HIS A 404 -16.91 -15.42 7.82
N ARG A 405 -17.44 -15.73 9.01
CA ARG A 405 -16.63 -16.26 10.11
C ARG A 405 -16.48 -17.76 9.94
N LEU A 406 -15.25 -18.22 9.76
CA LEU A 406 -14.89 -19.63 9.63
C LEU A 406 -14.64 -20.26 11.01
N PRO A 407 -14.71 -21.60 11.13
CA PRO A 407 -14.28 -22.30 12.34
C PRO A 407 -12.85 -21.95 12.73
N GLY A 408 -12.55 -21.97 14.04
CA GLY A 408 -11.21 -21.65 14.55
C GLY A 408 -10.87 -20.15 14.58
N GLY A 409 -11.88 -19.26 14.56
CA GLY A 409 -11.66 -17.81 14.64
C GLY A 409 -11.08 -17.19 13.37
N ASN A 410 -11.14 -17.88 12.26
CA ASN A 410 -10.71 -17.36 10.97
C ASN A 410 -11.83 -16.56 10.30
N HIS A 411 -11.45 -15.60 9.47
CA HIS A 411 -12.36 -14.71 8.73
C HIS A 411 -12.07 -14.73 7.25
N LEU A 412 -13.11 -14.96 6.46
CA LEU A 412 -13.09 -14.84 5.01
C LEU A 412 -13.77 -13.54 4.61
N ARG A 413 -13.11 -12.74 3.77
CA ARG A 413 -13.71 -11.56 3.14
C ARG A 413 -13.52 -11.64 1.63
N MET A 414 -14.58 -11.35 0.91
CA MET A 414 -14.60 -11.27 -0.54
C MET A 414 -15.18 -9.92 -0.95
N ASN A 415 -14.47 -9.16 -1.76
CA ASN A 415 -14.95 -7.88 -2.29
C ASN A 415 -14.95 -7.92 -3.81
N TYR A 416 -15.91 -7.26 -4.39
CA TYR A 416 -16.05 -6.99 -5.81
C TYR A 416 -16.31 -5.51 -6.00
N ALA A 417 -15.65 -4.88 -6.96
CA ALA A 417 -16.02 -3.54 -7.38
C ALA A 417 -15.93 -3.43 -8.92
N ASN A 418 -16.79 -2.58 -9.46
CA ASN A 418 -16.86 -2.26 -10.88
C ASN A 418 -17.03 -0.76 -11.03
N GLY A 419 -16.15 -0.13 -11.80
CA GLY A 419 -16.11 1.30 -12.04
C GLY A 419 -15.13 1.59 -13.17
N ASP A 420 -14.89 2.86 -13.46
CA ASP A 420 -13.84 3.23 -14.40
C ASP A 420 -12.53 3.49 -13.63
N ALA A 421 -11.41 3.06 -14.22
CA ALA A 421 -10.06 3.36 -13.79
C ALA A 421 -9.27 3.94 -14.96
N LEU A 422 -8.24 4.71 -14.67
CA LEU A 422 -7.38 5.24 -15.70
C LEU A 422 -6.48 4.13 -16.28
N VAL A 423 -6.34 4.13 -17.59
CA VAL A 423 -5.47 3.23 -18.34
C VAL A 423 -4.63 4.02 -19.32
N LEU A 424 -3.47 3.46 -19.69
CA LEU A 424 -2.63 4.02 -20.74
C LEU A 424 -3.01 3.46 -22.11
N SER A 425 -3.03 4.31 -23.12
CA SER A 425 -3.23 3.89 -24.51
C SER A 425 -2.10 2.96 -24.97
N GLY A 426 -2.46 1.81 -25.53
CA GLY A 426 -1.48 0.85 -26.08
C GLY A 426 -0.71 1.35 -27.31
N SER A 427 -1.11 2.49 -27.88
CA SER A 427 -0.48 3.13 -29.04
C SER A 427 0.55 4.20 -28.69
N THR A 428 0.91 4.35 -27.41
CA THR A 428 1.88 5.36 -26.97
C THR A 428 3.26 5.04 -27.58
N PRO A 429 3.90 6.00 -28.28
CA PRO A 429 5.18 5.74 -28.93
C PRO A 429 6.27 5.50 -27.87
N GLN A 430 7.18 4.59 -28.15
CA GLN A 430 8.40 4.43 -27.37
C GLN A 430 9.23 5.72 -27.46
N LYS A 431 9.88 6.09 -26.35
CA LYS A 431 10.68 7.31 -26.22
C LYS A 431 9.87 8.60 -26.32
N ALA A 432 8.62 8.59 -25.84
CA ALA A 432 7.83 9.81 -25.68
C ALA A 432 8.25 10.60 -24.43
N PRO A 433 8.10 11.92 -24.42
CA PRO A 433 8.18 12.68 -23.17
C PRO A 433 7.04 12.30 -22.22
N LEU A 434 7.27 12.44 -20.92
CA LEU A 434 6.29 12.05 -19.90
C LEU A 434 4.92 12.75 -20.10
N ALA A 435 4.93 14.03 -20.44
CA ALA A 435 3.70 14.78 -20.72
C ALA A 435 2.87 14.18 -21.87
N GLN A 436 3.52 13.67 -22.91
CA GLN A 436 2.84 12.98 -24.01
C GLN A 436 2.29 11.62 -23.56
N LEU A 437 3.01 10.91 -22.73
CA LEU A 437 2.56 9.63 -22.16
C LEU A 437 1.32 9.85 -21.28
N LEU A 438 1.34 10.86 -20.40
CA LEU A 438 0.21 11.23 -19.55
C LEU A 438 -1.01 11.73 -20.35
N SER A 439 -0.79 12.38 -21.49
CA SER A 439 -1.90 12.79 -22.38
C SER A 439 -2.62 11.60 -23.05
N GLY A 440 -1.98 10.44 -23.09
CA GLY A 440 -2.57 9.19 -23.58
C GLY A 440 -3.38 8.42 -22.51
N VAL A 441 -3.50 8.97 -21.31
CA VAL A 441 -4.28 8.35 -20.22
C VAL A 441 -5.76 8.67 -20.40
N TYR A 442 -6.61 7.67 -20.24
CA TYR A 442 -8.05 7.80 -20.36
C TYR A 442 -8.81 6.83 -19.44
N PRO A 443 -10.04 7.16 -19.02
CA PRO A 443 -10.85 6.27 -18.20
C PRO A 443 -11.37 5.09 -19.01
N ARG A 444 -11.35 3.90 -18.42
CA ARG A 444 -11.91 2.67 -18.98
C ARG A 444 -12.57 1.85 -17.89
N ARG A 445 -13.69 1.21 -18.26
CA ARG A 445 -14.41 0.29 -17.38
C ARG A 445 -13.50 -0.86 -16.95
N ALA A 446 -13.43 -1.09 -15.63
CA ALA A 446 -12.61 -2.12 -15.03
C ALA A 446 -13.36 -2.77 -13.85
N GLN A 447 -12.88 -3.94 -13.46
CA GLN A 447 -13.41 -4.70 -12.34
C GLN A 447 -12.26 -5.08 -11.42
N THR A 448 -12.52 -5.20 -10.13
CA THR A 448 -11.56 -5.71 -9.15
C THR A 448 -12.22 -6.74 -8.26
N TYR A 449 -11.45 -7.76 -7.90
CA TYR A 449 -11.86 -8.85 -7.02
C TYR A 449 -10.83 -8.97 -5.92
N THR A 450 -11.28 -8.93 -4.68
CA THR A 450 -10.42 -9.13 -3.51
C THR A 450 -10.87 -10.36 -2.75
N LEU A 451 -9.91 -11.20 -2.38
CA LEU A 451 -10.08 -12.30 -1.45
C LEU A 451 -9.12 -12.08 -0.30
N SER A 452 -9.63 -12.04 0.92
CA SER A 452 -8.82 -11.93 2.13
C SER A 452 -9.19 -13.02 3.11
N LEU A 453 -8.17 -13.64 3.68
CA LEU A 453 -8.30 -14.61 4.75
C LEU A 453 -7.44 -14.14 5.92
N SER A 454 -8.01 -14.09 7.11
CA SER A 454 -7.31 -13.66 8.31
C SER A 454 -7.70 -14.52 9.50
N GLY A 455 -6.83 -14.55 10.51
CA GLY A 455 -7.09 -15.32 11.70
C GLY A 455 -6.02 -15.13 12.76
N THR A 456 -6.18 -15.85 13.86
CA THR A 456 -5.23 -15.89 14.96
C THR A 456 -4.85 -17.34 15.23
N LEU A 457 -3.56 -17.63 15.32
CA LEU A 457 -3.06 -18.93 15.71
C LEU A 457 -3.14 -19.08 17.23
N ASP A 458 -3.94 -20.01 17.72
CA ASP A 458 -4.28 -20.13 19.14
C ASP A 458 -3.05 -20.36 20.05
N GLY A 459 -2.02 -21.04 19.61
CA GLY A 459 -0.83 -21.33 20.41
C GLY A 459 0.07 -20.12 20.62
N THR A 460 0.43 -19.47 19.54
CA THR A 460 1.37 -18.34 19.54
C THR A 460 0.69 -16.99 19.66
N LYS A 461 -0.65 -16.94 19.49
CA LYS A 461 -1.44 -15.71 19.37
C LYS A 461 -0.99 -14.84 18.18
N THR A 462 -0.32 -15.46 17.20
CA THR A 462 0.07 -14.80 15.98
C THR A 462 -1.17 -14.43 15.18
N ARG A 463 -1.33 -13.16 14.88
CA ARG A 463 -2.36 -12.68 13.95
C ARG A 463 -1.79 -12.70 12.56
N TRP A 464 -2.56 -13.21 11.62
CA TRP A 464 -2.16 -13.28 10.23
C TRP A 464 -3.27 -12.82 9.31
N ARG A 465 -2.90 -12.25 8.18
CA ARG A 465 -3.81 -11.91 7.09
C ARG A 465 -3.09 -12.20 5.78
N ALA A 466 -3.76 -12.96 4.91
CA ALA A 466 -3.37 -13.13 3.52
C ALA A 466 -4.46 -12.51 2.64
N SER A 467 -4.09 -11.71 1.66
CA SER A 467 -5.03 -11.08 0.75
C SER A 467 -4.52 -11.14 -0.67
N TYR A 468 -5.44 -11.34 -1.60
CA TYR A 468 -5.15 -11.24 -3.02
C TYR A 468 -6.20 -10.33 -3.66
N ARG A 469 -5.76 -9.21 -4.23
CA ARG A 469 -6.61 -8.32 -5.01
C ARG A 469 -6.18 -8.36 -6.46
N TRP A 470 -7.08 -8.82 -7.30
CA TRP A 470 -6.92 -8.79 -8.73
C TRP A 470 -7.58 -7.55 -9.32
N GLN A 471 -6.90 -6.91 -10.25
CA GLN A 471 -7.44 -5.88 -11.16
C GLN A 471 -6.73 -5.98 -12.50
N PRO A 472 -7.30 -5.42 -13.59
CA PRO A 472 -6.62 -5.47 -14.89
C PRO A 472 -5.23 -4.83 -14.82
N GLU A 473 -4.21 -5.51 -15.36
CA GLU A 473 -2.81 -5.04 -15.30
C GLU A 473 -2.58 -3.71 -16.01
N ASP A 474 -3.45 -3.33 -16.94
CA ASP A 474 -3.34 -2.08 -17.69
C ASP A 474 -3.99 -0.87 -16.99
N THR A 475 -4.62 -1.05 -15.85
CA THR A 475 -5.07 0.07 -15.00
C THR A 475 -3.89 0.68 -14.26
N ILE A 476 -3.87 2.01 -14.19
CA ILE A 476 -2.84 2.80 -13.50
C ILE A 476 -3.38 3.51 -12.26
N THR A 477 -4.71 3.48 -12.04
CA THR A 477 -5.37 3.92 -10.82
C THR A 477 -6.23 2.81 -10.24
N GLN A 478 -6.71 3.01 -9.03
CA GLN A 478 -7.62 2.07 -8.39
C GLN A 478 -9.01 2.12 -9.02
N VAL A 479 -9.66 0.96 -9.10
CA VAL A 479 -11.10 0.86 -9.39
C VAL A 479 -11.87 1.18 -8.11
N ALA A 480 -12.85 2.06 -8.17
CA ALA A 480 -13.65 2.52 -7.03
C ALA A 480 -12.78 3.07 -5.86
N PRO A 481 -12.04 4.16 -6.05
CA PRO A 481 -11.03 4.65 -5.11
C PRO A 481 -11.63 5.14 -3.77
N PHE A 482 -12.93 5.46 -3.72
CA PHE A 482 -13.62 5.84 -2.49
C PHE A 482 -14.04 4.64 -1.62
N THR A 483 -13.92 3.41 -2.12
CA THR A 483 -14.16 2.22 -1.32
C THR A 483 -12.89 1.86 -0.55
N VAL A 484 -13.00 1.78 0.77
CA VAL A 484 -11.86 1.39 1.61
C VAL A 484 -11.70 -0.11 1.56
N ASP A 485 -10.90 -0.61 0.64
CA ASP A 485 -10.37 -1.98 0.71
C ASP A 485 -8.96 -1.93 1.30
N SER A 486 -8.75 -2.61 2.41
CA SER A 486 -7.44 -2.68 3.06
C SER A 486 -6.45 -3.61 2.35
N ALA A 487 -6.88 -4.27 1.29
CA ALA A 487 -6.03 -5.14 0.50
C ALA A 487 -5.37 -4.35 -0.62
N MET A 488 -4.05 -4.34 -0.62
CA MET A 488 -3.28 -3.83 -1.75
C MET A 488 -3.43 -4.75 -2.97
N PRO A 489 -3.30 -4.24 -4.21
CA PRO A 489 -3.27 -5.08 -5.39
C PRO A 489 -2.25 -6.22 -5.26
N TRP A 490 -2.61 -7.39 -5.80
CA TRP A 490 -1.84 -8.63 -5.81
C TRP A 490 -1.77 -9.32 -4.45
N LEU A 491 -0.87 -10.29 -4.32
CA LEU A 491 -0.75 -11.11 -3.13
C LEU A 491 0.02 -10.38 -2.03
N GLY A 492 -0.64 -10.14 -0.91
CA GLY A 492 -0.07 -9.60 0.32
C GLY A 492 -0.20 -10.57 1.49
N LEU A 493 0.77 -10.53 2.39
CA LEU A 493 0.78 -11.27 3.64
C LEU A 493 1.20 -10.35 4.77
N ARG A 494 0.44 -10.35 5.87
CA ARG A 494 0.75 -9.59 7.10
C ARG A 494 0.72 -10.52 8.28
N LEU A 495 1.77 -10.46 9.10
CA LEU A 495 1.93 -11.23 10.32
C LEU A 495 2.22 -10.29 11.50
N ARG A 496 1.59 -10.55 12.64
CA ARG A 496 1.87 -9.87 13.90
C ARG A 496 2.03 -10.91 15.00
N GLN A 497 3.22 -10.97 15.57
CA GLN A 497 3.59 -11.94 16.60
C GLN A 497 3.80 -11.25 17.94
N PRO A 498 2.94 -11.46 18.96
CA PRO A 498 3.24 -11.00 20.31
C PRO A 498 4.41 -11.80 20.91
N ILE A 499 5.36 -11.10 21.50
CA ILE A 499 6.54 -11.67 22.16
C ILE A 499 6.37 -11.47 23.66
N ARG A 500 6.29 -12.56 24.42
CA ARG A 500 6.15 -12.48 25.88
C ARG A 500 7.53 -12.29 26.51
N LEU A 501 7.78 -11.11 27.08
CA LEU A 501 9.02 -10.80 27.80
C LEU A 501 8.98 -11.21 29.27
N CYS A 502 7.78 -11.30 29.87
CA CYS A 502 7.61 -11.67 31.27
C CYS A 502 6.22 -12.28 31.54
N SER A 503 6.06 -12.92 32.70
CA SER A 503 4.86 -13.69 33.06
C SER A 503 3.70 -12.87 33.59
N SER A 504 3.90 -11.61 33.97
CA SER A 504 2.84 -10.74 34.51
C SER A 504 3.20 -9.25 34.40
N GLY A 505 2.26 -8.44 33.90
CA GLY A 505 2.28 -6.99 34.04
C GLY A 505 3.31 -6.22 33.21
N CYS A 506 3.95 -6.84 32.24
CA CYS A 506 4.94 -6.17 31.41
C CYS A 506 4.34 -5.69 30.10
N ALA A 507 4.91 -4.59 29.61
CA ALA A 507 4.66 -4.02 28.31
C ALA A 507 4.68 -5.05 27.19
N GLY A 508 3.78 -4.93 26.22
CA GLY A 508 3.68 -5.85 25.10
C GLY A 508 4.71 -5.56 24.02
N LEU A 509 5.63 -6.49 23.76
CA LEU A 509 6.48 -6.46 22.57
C LEU A 509 5.84 -7.28 21.45
N GLN A 510 5.90 -6.79 20.23
CA GLN A 510 5.41 -7.46 19.04
C GLN A 510 6.40 -7.38 17.90
N ALA A 511 6.53 -8.47 17.16
CA ALA A 511 7.13 -8.46 15.85
C ALA A 511 6.05 -8.28 14.78
N LEU A 512 6.35 -7.42 13.83
CA LEU A 512 5.52 -7.11 12.66
C LEU A 512 6.25 -7.59 11.43
N PHE A 513 5.53 -8.20 10.50
CA PHE A 513 6.05 -8.59 9.21
C PHE A 513 4.96 -8.43 8.16
N GLU A 514 5.29 -7.76 7.09
CA GLU A 514 4.40 -7.52 5.97
C GLU A 514 5.12 -7.71 4.65
N MET A 515 4.46 -8.37 3.73
CA MET A 515 4.89 -8.54 2.34
C MET A 515 3.79 -8.06 1.42
N ASN A 516 4.10 -7.18 0.50
CA ASN A 516 3.18 -6.69 -0.52
C ASN A 516 3.64 -7.15 -1.89
N ASN A 517 2.68 -7.41 -2.78
CA ASN A 517 2.91 -7.87 -4.15
C ASN A 517 3.96 -9.00 -4.24
N LEU A 518 3.80 -10.04 -3.44
CA LEU A 518 4.75 -11.17 -3.35
C LEU A 518 5.10 -11.78 -4.70
N LEU A 519 4.15 -11.79 -5.62
CA LEU A 519 4.30 -12.35 -6.96
C LEU A 519 4.93 -11.39 -7.99
N ALA A 520 5.27 -10.16 -7.59
CA ALA A 520 5.84 -9.12 -8.44
C ALA A 520 5.02 -8.90 -9.74
N GLN A 521 3.71 -8.71 -9.58
CA GLN A 521 2.77 -8.53 -10.70
C GLN A 521 2.46 -7.04 -10.94
N GLY A 522 1.94 -6.74 -12.13
CA GLY A 522 1.39 -5.42 -12.46
C GLY A 522 2.42 -4.35 -12.84
N TYR A 523 3.66 -4.73 -13.16
CA TYR A 523 4.70 -3.80 -13.60
C TYR A 523 4.62 -3.52 -15.10
N ARG A 524 4.62 -2.23 -15.47
CA ARG A 524 4.57 -1.78 -16.87
C ARG A 524 5.67 -0.76 -17.13
N PRO A 525 6.79 -1.18 -17.73
CA PRO A 525 7.90 -0.31 -18.04
C PRO A 525 7.67 0.49 -19.33
N TYR A 526 8.06 1.76 -19.30
CA TYR A 526 8.10 2.68 -20.44
C TYR A 526 9.45 3.39 -20.49
N LEU A 527 10.05 3.45 -21.66
CA LEU A 527 11.27 4.22 -21.87
C LEU A 527 10.90 5.63 -22.32
N LEU A 528 11.35 6.64 -21.58
CA LEU A 528 11.12 8.04 -21.90
C LEU A 528 12.14 8.58 -22.91
N ASN A 529 11.89 9.78 -23.44
CA ASN A 529 12.72 10.43 -24.45
C ASN A 529 14.12 10.81 -23.95
N ASP A 530 14.29 11.05 -22.65
CA ASP A 530 15.57 11.35 -21.99
C ASP A 530 16.38 10.09 -21.61
N GLY A 531 15.85 8.90 -21.94
CA GLY A 531 16.47 7.61 -21.62
C GLY A 531 16.16 7.10 -20.22
N SER A 532 15.40 7.84 -19.39
CA SER A 532 14.92 7.35 -18.11
C SER A 532 13.83 6.29 -18.30
N LEU A 533 13.77 5.36 -17.37
CA LEU A 533 12.77 4.33 -17.31
C LEU A 533 11.66 4.72 -16.35
N LEU A 534 10.43 4.67 -16.83
CA LEU A 534 9.23 4.85 -16.04
C LEU A 534 8.54 3.51 -15.87
N ILE A 535 8.21 3.13 -14.64
CA ILE A 535 7.52 1.88 -14.34
C ILE A 535 6.21 2.20 -13.62
N PHE A 536 5.09 2.01 -14.30
CA PHE A 536 3.80 2.01 -13.61
C PHE A 536 3.66 0.70 -12.85
N ALA A 537 3.37 0.83 -11.56
CA ALA A 537 3.10 -0.31 -10.70
C ALA A 537 1.87 0.00 -9.85
N GLN A 538 0.88 -0.84 -9.97
CA GLN A 538 -0.33 -0.74 -9.13
C GLN A 538 -0.02 -0.97 -7.64
N ASN A 539 1.03 -1.69 -7.35
CA ASN A 539 1.62 -1.93 -6.05
C ASN A 539 3.03 -2.49 -6.25
N GLN A 540 4.02 -1.88 -5.63
CA GLN A 540 5.38 -2.42 -5.68
C GLN A 540 5.52 -3.63 -4.75
N ARG A 541 6.42 -4.55 -5.12
CA ARG A 541 6.85 -5.60 -4.21
C ARG A 541 7.65 -4.98 -3.08
N SER A 542 7.18 -5.17 -1.85
CA SER A 542 7.87 -4.64 -0.67
C SER A 542 7.82 -5.62 0.49
N PHE A 543 8.81 -5.52 1.34
CA PHE A 543 8.93 -6.25 2.59
C PHE A 543 9.07 -5.25 3.72
N HIS A 544 8.23 -5.37 4.73
CA HIS A 544 8.29 -4.54 5.92
C HIS A 544 8.48 -5.44 7.13
N GLY A 545 9.43 -5.10 7.96
CA GLY A 545 9.68 -5.81 9.21
C GLY A 545 9.83 -4.81 10.35
N GLY A 546 9.37 -5.15 11.55
CA GLY A 546 9.49 -4.23 12.64
C GLY A 546 9.17 -4.80 14.00
N LEU A 547 9.47 -4.01 15.02
CA LEU A 547 9.15 -4.26 16.41
C LEU A 547 8.28 -3.13 16.94
N ALA A 548 7.21 -3.48 17.64
CA ALA A 548 6.34 -2.53 18.32
C ALA A 548 6.30 -2.86 19.81
N PHE A 549 6.45 -1.83 20.63
CA PHE A 549 6.41 -1.90 22.08
C PHE A 549 5.28 -1.04 22.62
N THR A 550 4.37 -1.65 23.37
CA THR A 550 3.19 -0.95 23.94
C THR A 550 3.27 -1.01 25.46
N PHE A 551 3.05 0.10 26.14
CA PHE A 551 3.12 0.25 27.60
C PHE A 551 2.04 1.22 28.13
#